data_2ab19ddd403777fb4996002dd5520162
#
_entry.id   2ab19ddd403777fb4996002dd5520162
#
_cell.length_a   1.000
_cell.length_b   1.000
_cell.length_c   1.000
_cell.angle_alpha   90.00
_cell.angle_beta   90.00
_cell.angle_gamma   90.00
#
_symmetry.space_group_name_H-M   'P 1'
#
loop_
_entity.id
_entity.type
_entity.pdbx_description
1 polymer ?
#
loop_
_entity_poly.entity_id
_entity_poly.type
_entity_poly.pdbx_seq_one_letter_code
_entity_poly.pdbx_strand_id
1 'polypeptide(L)'
;MADIAFLLLIFFLVATTMNVDTGIARNLPPMPPEDQKVEDMKVKIRNLLPVLVNGRGDIFVGRAGEQEYVDIHQLKDRAKDFLLNVMDDPNLPEKEVEEFELPDGSKWSYPVGKGVLSLQTTKDTQYQIYIMVQNELTRAINEIRDEVSKNKFQMKFSDLGEAERGIVAKAVPMSNSEAEPRDLGGKK
;
A
#
# COMPACT_ATOMS: atom_id res chain seq x y z
N MET A 1 -5.20 55.28 8.00
CA MET A 1 -4.47 54.66 6.86
C MET A 1 -3.68 53.43 7.29
N ALA A 2 -2.87 53.48 8.37
CA ALA A 2 -2.12 52.31 8.88
C ALA A 2 -3.04 51.15 9.36
N ASP A 3 -4.19 51.44 9.92
CA ASP A 3 -5.13 50.46 10.43
C ASP A 3 -5.74 49.58 9.29
N ILE A 4 -6.06 50.18 8.16
CA ILE A 4 -6.58 49.47 7.00
C ILE A 4 -5.51 48.55 6.39
N ALA A 5 -4.24 48.98 6.37
CA ALA A 5 -3.13 48.17 5.90
C ALA A 5 -2.87 46.98 6.82
N PHE A 6 -3.02 47.17 8.14
CA PHE A 6 -2.88 46.11 9.14
C PHE A 6 -4.02 45.08 9.05
N LEU A 7 -5.26 45.51 8.86
CA LEU A 7 -6.41 44.62 8.64
C LEU A 7 -6.28 43.81 7.34
N LEU A 8 -5.81 44.43 6.26
CA LEU A 8 -5.51 43.74 5.00
C LEU A 8 -4.41 42.69 5.17
N LEU A 9 -3.37 43.01 5.96
CA LEU A 9 -2.26 42.07 6.21
C LEU A 9 -2.74 40.86 7.00
N ILE A 10 -3.56 41.07 8.06
CA ILE A 10 -4.16 39.95 8.82
C ILE A 10 -5.10 39.14 7.95
N PHE A 11 -5.92 39.80 7.12
CA PHE A 11 -6.83 39.12 6.19
C PHE A 11 -6.06 38.22 5.22
N PHE A 12 -5.00 38.71 4.60
CA PHE A 12 -4.16 37.87 3.71
C PHE A 12 -3.47 36.77 4.48
N LEU A 13 -2.99 36.99 5.68
CA LEU A 13 -2.34 36.00 6.50
C LEU A 13 -3.29 34.83 6.86
N VAL A 14 -4.54 35.14 7.19
CA VAL A 14 -5.59 34.15 7.47
C VAL A 14 -6.09 33.49 6.18
N ALA A 15 -6.26 34.25 5.10
CA ALA A 15 -6.73 33.72 3.82
C ALA A 15 -5.67 32.83 3.12
N THR A 16 -4.38 33.02 3.41
CA THR A 16 -3.30 32.20 2.83
C THR A 16 -2.95 30.96 3.68
N THR A 17 -3.49 30.83 4.90
CA THR A 17 -3.44 29.55 5.61
C THR A 17 -4.43 28.55 4.96
N MET A 18 -4.12 28.17 3.74
CA MET A 18 -4.80 27.04 3.11
C MET A 18 -4.52 25.80 3.95
N ASN A 19 -5.56 25.11 4.37
CA ASN A 19 -5.44 23.76 4.87
C ASN A 19 -4.68 22.96 3.80
N VAL A 20 -3.46 22.56 4.12
CA VAL A 20 -2.76 21.58 3.32
C VAL A 20 -3.56 20.30 3.53
N ASP A 21 -4.36 19.93 2.53
CA ASP A 21 -5.02 18.65 2.52
C ASP A 21 -3.92 17.60 2.69
N THR A 22 -3.88 16.97 3.86
CA THR A 22 -3.02 15.82 4.12
C THR A 22 -3.61 14.61 3.39
N GLY A 23 -3.50 14.64 2.08
CA GLY A 23 -3.81 13.50 1.22
C GLY A 23 -2.77 12.41 1.41
N ILE A 24 -3.14 11.17 1.13
CA ILE A 24 -2.19 10.06 1.07
C ILE A 24 -1.26 10.32 -0.11
N ALA A 25 -0.02 10.72 0.19
CA ALA A 25 0.99 10.90 -0.85
C ALA A 25 1.36 9.52 -1.43
N ARG A 26 0.99 9.27 -2.67
CA ARG A 26 1.40 8.10 -3.44
C ARG A 26 2.42 8.51 -4.48
N ASN A 27 3.59 7.91 -4.41
CA ASN A 27 4.51 7.94 -5.53
C ASN A 27 3.99 6.96 -6.59
N LEU A 28 3.50 7.50 -7.69
CA LEU A 28 3.22 6.68 -8.87
C LEU A 28 4.54 6.04 -9.35
N PRO A 29 4.54 4.75 -9.67
CA PRO A 29 5.72 4.15 -10.28
C PRO A 29 6.08 4.92 -11.56
N PRO A 30 7.40 5.07 -11.86
CA PRO A 30 7.82 5.70 -13.10
C PRO A 30 7.24 4.95 -14.29
N MET A 31 6.81 5.69 -15.33
CA MET A 31 6.35 5.07 -16.57
C MET A 31 7.43 4.10 -17.06
N PRO A 32 7.06 2.85 -17.39
CA PRO A 32 8.02 1.93 -18.00
C PRO A 32 8.52 2.54 -19.31
N PRO A 33 9.81 2.42 -19.63
CA PRO A 33 10.33 2.84 -20.94
C PRO A 33 9.59 2.12 -22.07
N GLU A 34 9.30 2.83 -23.15
CA GLU A 34 8.48 2.35 -24.29
C GLU A 34 8.98 1.04 -24.93
N ASP A 35 10.24 0.65 -24.68
CA ASP A 35 10.88 -0.55 -25.23
C ASP A 35 10.75 -1.79 -24.35
N GLN A 36 10.16 -1.72 -23.14
CA GLN A 36 9.90 -2.92 -22.35
C GLN A 36 8.63 -3.60 -22.85
N LYS A 37 8.83 -4.75 -23.47
CA LYS A 37 7.74 -5.65 -23.91
C LYS A 37 6.79 -5.90 -22.74
N VAL A 38 5.52 -5.59 -22.94
CA VAL A 38 4.40 -5.77 -22.01
C VAL A 38 4.24 -7.24 -21.54
N GLU A 39 5.01 -8.18 -22.11
CA GLU A 39 4.92 -9.61 -21.81
C GLU A 39 5.48 -10.01 -20.42
N ASP A 40 6.42 -9.23 -19.84
CA ASP A 40 7.05 -9.60 -18.56
C ASP A 40 6.30 -9.09 -17.32
N MET A 41 5.24 -8.30 -17.49
CA MET A 41 4.47 -7.71 -16.38
C MET A 41 3.20 -8.50 -15.99
N LYS A 42 3.02 -9.72 -16.48
CA LYS A 42 1.92 -10.55 -16.00
C LYS A 42 2.21 -11.02 -14.57
N VAL A 43 1.67 -10.27 -13.61
CA VAL A 43 1.67 -10.74 -12.20
C VAL A 43 1.06 -12.13 -12.18
N LYS A 44 1.81 -13.11 -11.70
CA LYS A 44 1.28 -14.48 -11.56
C LYS A 44 0.04 -14.44 -10.68
N ILE A 45 -1.01 -15.15 -11.04
CA ILE A 45 -2.30 -15.14 -10.34
C ILE A 45 -2.13 -15.41 -8.84
N ARG A 46 -1.17 -16.26 -8.45
CA ARG A 46 -0.89 -16.57 -7.06
C ARG A 46 -0.30 -15.39 -6.26
N ASN A 47 0.31 -14.42 -6.94
CA ASN A 47 0.92 -13.25 -6.32
C ASN A 47 -0.11 -12.12 -6.13
N LEU A 48 -1.35 -12.27 -6.59
CA LEU A 48 -2.38 -11.24 -6.50
C LEU A 48 -3.43 -11.60 -5.44
N LEU A 49 -3.65 -10.69 -4.48
CA LEU A 49 -4.77 -10.76 -3.55
C LEU A 49 -5.80 -9.68 -3.92
N PRO A 50 -6.90 -10.05 -4.57
CA PRO A 50 -7.99 -9.13 -4.81
C PRO A 50 -8.74 -8.82 -3.50
N VAL A 51 -8.93 -7.54 -3.25
CA VAL A 51 -9.76 -7.02 -2.17
C VAL A 51 -10.89 -6.22 -2.82
N LEU A 52 -12.09 -6.75 -2.79
CA LEU A 52 -13.28 -6.13 -3.39
C LEU A 52 -14.11 -5.45 -2.30
N VAL A 53 -14.48 -4.20 -2.53
CA VAL A 53 -15.38 -3.44 -1.65
C VAL A 53 -16.64 -3.07 -2.41
N ASN A 54 -17.79 -3.52 -1.92
CA ASN A 54 -19.07 -3.20 -2.54
C ASN A 54 -19.63 -1.83 -2.10
N GLY A 55 -20.74 -1.40 -2.69
CA GLY A 55 -21.40 -0.13 -2.35
C GLY A 55 -21.95 -0.06 -0.93
N ARG A 56 -22.15 -1.19 -0.26
CA ARG A 56 -22.58 -1.26 1.15
C ARG A 56 -21.43 -1.20 2.16
N GLY A 57 -20.19 -1.35 1.65
CA GLY A 57 -19.00 -1.38 2.48
C GLY A 57 -18.58 -2.78 2.94
N ASP A 58 -19.20 -3.83 2.39
CA ASP A 58 -18.77 -5.19 2.66
C ASP A 58 -17.46 -5.45 1.91
N ILE A 59 -16.49 -6.08 2.59
CA ILE A 59 -15.17 -6.37 2.07
C ILE A 59 -15.06 -7.86 1.78
N PHE A 60 -14.69 -8.18 0.55
CA PHE A 60 -14.47 -9.55 0.10
C PHE A 60 -13.00 -9.69 -0.31
N VAL A 61 -12.33 -10.69 0.24
CA VAL A 61 -10.93 -10.99 -0.03
C VAL A 61 -10.82 -12.37 -0.67
N GLY A 62 -10.03 -12.48 -1.72
CA GLY A 62 -9.82 -13.75 -2.41
C GLY A 62 -10.08 -13.67 -3.91
N ARG A 63 -9.73 -14.75 -4.61
CA ARG A 63 -9.89 -14.87 -6.05
C ARG A 63 -11.34 -15.11 -6.43
N ALA A 64 -11.65 -14.90 -7.70
CA ALA A 64 -12.99 -15.19 -8.23
C ALA A 64 -13.36 -16.67 -7.98
N GLY A 65 -14.48 -16.87 -7.29
CA GLY A 65 -14.96 -18.19 -6.88
C GLY A 65 -14.54 -18.64 -5.47
N GLU A 66 -13.58 -17.99 -4.84
CA GLU A 66 -13.07 -18.26 -3.49
C GLU A 66 -13.09 -16.99 -2.61
N GLN A 67 -13.99 -16.06 -2.90
CA GLN A 67 -14.09 -14.81 -2.17
C GLN A 67 -14.72 -15.05 -0.80
N GLU A 68 -14.04 -14.63 0.24
CA GLU A 68 -14.47 -14.69 1.63
C GLU A 68 -14.82 -13.29 2.12
N TYR A 69 -15.92 -13.15 2.87
CA TYR A 69 -16.22 -11.91 3.58
C TYR A 69 -15.24 -11.72 4.72
N VAL A 70 -14.65 -10.57 4.80
CA VAL A 70 -13.65 -10.21 5.82
C VAL A 70 -14.06 -8.91 6.50
N ASP A 71 -14.07 -8.92 7.84
CA ASP A 71 -14.25 -7.69 8.60
C ASP A 71 -13.03 -6.77 8.44
N ILE A 72 -13.28 -5.46 8.47
CA ILE A 72 -12.21 -4.46 8.28
C ILE A 72 -11.06 -4.62 9.30
N HIS A 73 -11.38 -5.03 10.52
CA HIS A 73 -10.39 -5.24 11.58
C HIS A 73 -9.50 -6.46 11.34
N GLN A 74 -9.99 -7.44 10.57
CA GLN A 74 -9.25 -8.65 10.20
C GLN A 74 -8.48 -8.50 8.88
N LEU A 75 -8.84 -7.47 8.08
CA LEU A 75 -8.25 -7.24 6.77
C LEU A 75 -6.73 -7.07 6.84
N LYS A 76 -6.25 -6.34 7.84
CA LYS A 76 -4.82 -6.13 8.07
C LYS A 76 -4.07 -7.45 8.26
N ASP A 77 -4.56 -8.30 9.15
CA ASP A 77 -3.91 -9.58 9.46
C ASP A 77 -3.95 -10.51 8.25
N ARG A 78 -5.09 -10.55 7.53
CA ARG A 78 -5.23 -11.32 6.30
C ARG A 78 -4.25 -10.88 5.20
N ALA A 79 -4.09 -9.57 5.02
CA ALA A 79 -3.13 -9.01 4.07
C ALA A 79 -1.67 -9.33 4.47
N LYS A 80 -1.37 -9.26 5.76
CA LYS A 80 -0.04 -9.59 6.31
C LYS A 80 0.32 -11.06 6.09
N ASP A 81 -0.59 -11.98 6.42
CA ASP A 81 -0.39 -13.42 6.21
C ASP A 81 -0.15 -13.76 4.74
N PHE A 82 -0.91 -13.12 3.84
CA PHE A 82 -0.73 -13.27 2.41
C PHE A 82 0.65 -12.79 1.95
N LEU A 83 1.06 -11.59 2.36
CA LEU A 83 2.34 -10.99 1.93
C LEU A 83 3.54 -11.75 2.49
N LEU A 84 3.46 -12.22 3.74
CA LEU A 84 4.56 -12.93 4.38
C LEU A 84 4.71 -14.37 3.90
N ASN A 85 3.61 -15.03 3.53
CA ASN A 85 3.60 -16.44 3.15
C ASN A 85 4.57 -17.28 4.01
N VAL A 86 4.39 -17.27 5.33
CA VAL A 86 5.35 -17.83 6.30
C VAL A 86 5.63 -19.32 6.05
N MET A 87 4.63 -20.07 5.58
CA MET A 87 4.73 -21.52 5.35
C MET A 87 5.19 -21.90 3.94
N ASP A 88 5.54 -20.92 3.09
CA ASP A 88 5.91 -21.12 1.67
C ASP A 88 4.85 -21.91 0.88
N ASP A 89 3.57 -21.63 1.13
CA ASP A 89 2.45 -22.26 0.42
C ASP A 89 2.55 -21.95 -1.09
N PRO A 90 2.51 -22.96 -1.97
CA PRO A 90 2.57 -22.76 -3.42
C PRO A 90 1.38 -21.96 -3.99
N ASN A 91 0.28 -21.84 -3.25
CA ASN A 91 -0.88 -21.01 -3.63
C ASN A 91 -0.74 -19.54 -3.23
N LEU A 92 0.22 -19.21 -2.37
CA LEU A 92 0.52 -17.87 -1.89
C LEU A 92 1.70 -17.25 -2.66
N PRO A 93 1.99 -15.95 -2.50
CA PRO A 93 3.02 -15.25 -3.25
C PRO A 93 4.40 -15.90 -3.18
N GLU A 94 5.09 -15.85 -4.32
CA GLU A 94 6.49 -16.22 -4.39
C GLU A 94 7.36 -15.26 -3.61
N LYS A 95 8.48 -15.78 -3.10
CA LYS A 95 9.56 -14.98 -2.53
C LYS A 95 10.81 -15.15 -3.39
N GLU A 96 11.55 -14.07 -3.52
CA GLU A 96 12.86 -14.08 -4.17
C GLU A 96 13.90 -13.55 -3.20
N VAL A 97 14.99 -14.26 -3.01
CA VAL A 97 16.05 -13.81 -2.12
C VAL A 97 16.85 -12.72 -2.83
N GLU A 98 16.82 -11.53 -2.30
CA GLU A 98 17.60 -10.39 -2.78
C GLU A 98 18.69 -10.02 -1.78
N GLU A 99 19.85 -9.57 -2.29
CA GLU A 99 20.94 -9.06 -1.48
C GLU A 99 20.91 -7.53 -1.45
N PHE A 100 20.92 -6.97 -0.26
CA PHE A 100 20.98 -5.54 0.00
C PHE A 100 22.32 -5.17 0.62
N GLU A 101 22.96 -4.13 0.10
CA GLU A 101 24.17 -3.55 0.67
C GLU A 101 23.76 -2.56 1.77
N LEU A 102 24.28 -2.78 2.98
CA LEU A 102 24.00 -1.95 4.14
C LEU A 102 24.99 -0.76 4.21
N PRO A 103 24.64 0.33 4.91
CA PRO A 103 25.51 1.49 5.06
C PRO A 103 26.88 1.22 5.66
N ASP A 104 27.00 0.11 6.41
CA ASP A 104 28.26 -0.38 7.00
C ASP A 104 29.10 -1.22 6.03
N GLY A 105 28.66 -1.39 4.77
CA GLY A 105 29.31 -2.22 3.76
C GLY A 105 29.03 -3.72 3.89
N SER A 106 28.23 -4.15 4.88
CA SER A 106 27.81 -5.55 4.99
C SER A 106 26.68 -5.87 4.03
N LYS A 107 26.53 -7.16 3.67
CA LYS A 107 25.44 -7.65 2.84
C LYS A 107 24.35 -8.27 3.68
N TRP A 108 23.12 -8.00 3.32
CA TRP A 108 21.93 -8.57 3.94
C TRP A 108 21.06 -9.24 2.89
N SER A 109 20.90 -10.57 3.00
CA SER A 109 20.00 -11.33 2.14
C SER A 109 18.63 -11.42 2.81
N TYR A 110 17.58 -11.06 2.07
CA TYR A 110 16.21 -11.09 2.56
C TYR A 110 15.26 -11.68 1.49
N PRO A 111 14.31 -12.56 1.87
CA PRO A 111 13.30 -13.09 0.96
C PRO A 111 12.21 -12.06 0.69
N VAL A 112 12.34 -11.34 -0.42
CA VAL A 112 11.35 -10.33 -0.87
C VAL A 112 10.11 -11.01 -1.42
N GLY A 113 8.95 -10.73 -0.84
CA GLY A 113 7.68 -11.24 -1.32
C GLY A 113 7.21 -10.52 -2.58
N LYS A 114 6.74 -11.28 -3.58
CA LYS A 114 6.14 -10.75 -4.83
C LYS A 114 4.62 -10.54 -4.74
N GLY A 115 4.07 -10.54 -3.53
CA GLY A 115 2.65 -10.34 -3.28
C GLY A 115 2.19 -8.93 -3.64
N VAL A 116 1.05 -8.83 -4.32
CA VAL A 116 0.39 -7.56 -4.70
C VAL A 116 -1.03 -7.57 -4.16
N LEU A 117 -1.39 -6.53 -3.42
CA LEU A 117 -2.73 -6.29 -2.93
C LEU A 117 -3.48 -5.46 -3.99
N SER A 118 -4.56 -6.00 -4.56
CA SER A 118 -5.35 -5.32 -5.58
C SER A 118 -6.68 -4.88 -5.01
N LEU A 119 -6.81 -3.58 -4.73
CA LEU A 119 -8.07 -3.01 -4.25
C LEU A 119 -8.99 -2.70 -5.43
N GLN A 120 -10.19 -3.26 -5.41
CA GLN A 120 -11.27 -3.01 -6.36
C GLN A 120 -12.48 -2.46 -5.61
N THR A 121 -13.04 -1.37 -6.08
CA THR A 121 -14.26 -0.78 -5.53
C THR A 121 -15.37 -0.81 -6.58
N THR A 122 -16.61 -0.65 -6.14
CA THR A 122 -17.73 -0.36 -7.03
C THR A 122 -17.95 1.16 -7.10
N LYS A 123 -18.63 1.64 -8.14
CA LYS A 123 -18.93 3.08 -8.31
C LYS A 123 -19.72 3.67 -7.13
N ASP A 124 -20.52 2.83 -6.47
CA ASP A 124 -21.38 3.23 -5.35
C ASP A 124 -20.66 3.13 -4.00
N THR A 125 -19.37 2.75 -3.97
CA THR A 125 -18.61 2.66 -2.73
C THR A 125 -18.35 4.04 -2.14
N GLN A 126 -18.72 4.22 -0.86
CA GLN A 126 -18.46 5.48 -0.17
C GLN A 126 -16.97 5.73 -0.01
N TYR A 127 -16.53 6.95 -0.29
CA TYR A 127 -15.11 7.34 -0.19
C TYR A 127 -14.49 7.06 1.18
N GLN A 128 -15.27 7.24 2.26
CA GLN A 128 -14.80 6.97 3.61
C GLN A 128 -14.40 5.50 3.81
N ILE A 129 -15.20 4.57 3.29
CA ILE A 129 -14.93 3.13 3.38
C ILE A 129 -13.67 2.78 2.58
N TYR A 130 -13.55 3.34 1.37
CA TYR A 130 -12.34 3.20 0.56
C TYR A 130 -11.08 3.61 1.32
N ILE A 131 -11.10 4.78 1.98
CA ILE A 131 -9.95 5.26 2.78
C ILE A 131 -9.66 4.35 3.98
N MET A 132 -10.70 3.86 4.66
CA MET A 132 -10.53 2.93 5.78
C MET A 132 -9.83 1.64 5.32
N VAL A 133 -10.25 1.05 4.22
CA VAL A 133 -9.64 -0.15 3.64
C VAL A 133 -8.18 0.12 3.23
N GLN A 134 -7.92 1.23 2.56
CA GLN A 134 -6.55 1.65 2.19
C GLN A 134 -5.64 1.79 3.41
N ASN A 135 -6.15 2.36 4.49
CA ASN A 135 -5.39 2.51 5.73
C ASN A 135 -5.04 1.14 6.34
N GLU A 136 -5.97 0.20 6.38
CA GLU A 136 -5.71 -1.14 6.93
C GLU A 136 -4.70 -1.92 6.08
N LEU A 137 -4.77 -1.84 4.75
CA LEU A 137 -3.78 -2.45 3.86
C LEU A 137 -2.39 -1.81 4.04
N THR A 138 -2.33 -0.49 4.19
CA THR A 138 -1.08 0.24 4.45
C THR A 138 -0.51 -0.13 5.82
N ARG A 139 -1.36 -0.28 6.84
CA ARG A 139 -0.95 -0.73 8.18
C ARG A 139 -0.33 -2.12 8.15
N ALA A 140 -0.88 -3.06 7.37
CA ALA A 140 -0.30 -4.39 7.19
C ALA A 140 1.15 -4.31 6.71
N ILE A 141 1.42 -3.52 5.68
CA ILE A 141 2.77 -3.34 5.12
C ILE A 141 3.70 -2.66 6.13
N ASN A 142 3.22 -1.63 6.83
CA ASN A 142 4.02 -0.93 7.83
C ASN A 142 4.36 -1.81 9.03
N GLU A 143 3.45 -2.68 9.47
CA GLU A 143 3.75 -3.67 10.52
C GLU A 143 4.83 -4.67 10.07
N ILE A 144 4.77 -5.16 8.83
CA ILE A 144 5.82 -6.02 8.28
C ILE A 144 7.17 -5.28 8.25
N ARG A 145 7.19 -4.01 7.81
CA ARG A 145 8.40 -3.18 7.83
C ARG A 145 8.95 -2.99 9.23
N ASP A 146 8.08 -2.75 10.21
CA ASP A 146 8.48 -2.61 11.61
C ASP A 146 9.09 -3.91 12.16
N GLU A 147 8.53 -5.07 11.83
CA GLU A 147 9.07 -6.37 12.24
C GLU A 147 10.43 -6.64 11.61
N VAL A 148 10.57 -6.39 10.31
CA VAL A 148 11.84 -6.53 9.58
C VAL A 148 12.90 -5.58 10.15
N SER A 149 12.52 -4.33 10.42
CA SER A 149 13.42 -3.32 11.00
C SER A 149 13.88 -3.70 12.40
N LYS A 150 12.96 -4.17 13.25
CA LYS A 150 13.31 -4.64 14.60
C LYS A 150 14.23 -5.85 14.57
N ASN A 151 13.98 -6.79 13.66
CA ASN A 151 14.81 -8.01 13.55
C ASN A 151 16.20 -7.69 13.02
N LYS A 152 16.35 -6.75 12.10
CA LYS A 152 17.65 -6.43 11.49
C LYS A 152 18.41 -5.32 12.22
N PHE A 153 17.73 -4.24 12.59
CA PHE A 153 18.34 -3.00 13.10
C PHE A 153 18.02 -2.73 14.59
N GLN A 154 17.21 -3.57 15.24
CA GLN A 154 16.75 -3.41 16.64
C GLN A 154 15.99 -2.10 16.90
N MET A 155 15.47 -1.45 15.83
CA MET A 155 14.71 -0.20 15.87
C MET A 155 13.43 -0.31 15.05
N LYS A 156 12.46 0.58 15.29
CA LYS A 156 11.26 0.66 14.47
C LYS A 156 11.59 1.29 13.11
N PHE A 157 10.80 0.97 12.10
CA PHE A 157 10.96 1.53 10.76
C PHE A 157 10.93 3.07 10.74
N SER A 158 10.09 3.70 11.58
CA SER A 158 10.01 5.16 11.74
C SER A 158 11.31 5.79 12.26
N ASP A 159 12.07 5.05 13.07
CA ASP A 159 13.23 5.56 13.80
C ASP A 159 14.55 5.30 13.04
N LEU A 160 14.48 4.59 11.91
CA LEU A 160 15.62 4.30 11.03
C LEU A 160 16.13 5.55 10.31
N GLY A 161 17.42 5.58 10.02
CA GLY A 161 18.03 6.55 9.11
C GLY A 161 17.49 6.42 7.67
N GLU A 162 17.68 7.45 6.85
CA GLU A 162 17.14 7.48 5.48
C GLU A 162 17.66 6.32 4.61
N ALA A 163 18.95 6.00 4.72
CA ALA A 163 19.57 4.90 3.98
C ALA A 163 19.00 3.53 4.39
N GLU A 164 18.91 3.25 5.69
CA GLU A 164 18.36 1.99 6.23
C GLU A 164 16.87 1.86 5.91
N ARG A 165 16.11 2.96 6.03
CA ARG A 165 14.70 3.03 5.66
C ARG A 165 14.50 2.70 4.19
N GLY A 166 15.36 3.21 3.31
CA GLY A 166 15.34 2.90 1.88
C GLY A 166 15.57 1.41 1.60
N ILE A 167 16.47 0.77 2.33
CA ILE A 167 16.74 -0.67 2.21
C ILE A 167 15.53 -1.50 2.65
N VAL A 168 14.97 -1.19 3.83
CA VAL A 168 13.76 -1.90 4.32
C VAL A 168 12.56 -1.68 3.40
N ALA A 169 12.41 -0.48 2.82
CA ALA A 169 11.35 -0.20 1.86
C ALA A 169 11.49 -1.00 0.56
N LYS A 170 12.71 -1.33 0.14
CA LYS A 170 12.96 -2.25 -0.99
C LYS A 170 12.73 -3.69 -0.61
N ALA A 171 13.14 -4.12 0.59
CA ALA A 171 12.91 -5.47 1.10
C ALA A 171 11.41 -5.77 1.31
N VAL A 172 10.62 -4.76 1.70
CA VAL A 172 9.16 -4.85 1.87
C VAL A 172 8.51 -3.76 1.02
N PRO A 173 8.34 -3.99 -0.29
CA PRO A 173 7.77 -3.00 -1.20
C PRO A 173 6.29 -2.75 -0.89
N MET A 174 5.82 -1.51 -1.14
CA MET A 174 4.39 -1.19 -1.06
C MET A 174 3.70 -1.60 -2.36
N SER A 175 3.35 -2.87 -2.46
CA SER A 175 2.76 -3.48 -3.65
C SER A 175 1.23 -3.39 -3.63
N ASN A 176 0.69 -2.17 -3.57
CA ASN A 176 -0.74 -1.92 -3.68
C ASN A 176 -1.08 -1.50 -5.10
N SER A 177 -1.99 -2.22 -5.73
CA SER A 177 -2.55 -1.89 -7.05
C SER A 177 -4.01 -1.51 -6.90
N GLU A 178 -4.45 -0.51 -7.64
CA GLU A 178 -5.87 -0.18 -7.76
C GLU A 178 -6.35 -0.65 -9.12
N ALA A 179 -7.40 -1.46 -9.11
CA ALA A 179 -8.08 -1.86 -10.32
C ALA A 179 -9.26 -0.91 -10.61
N GLU A 180 -9.59 -0.73 -11.87
CA GLU A 180 -10.73 0.09 -12.27
C GLU A 180 -12.02 -0.36 -11.56
N PRO A 181 -12.87 0.59 -11.13
CA PRO A 181 -14.14 0.28 -10.50
C PRO A 181 -14.99 -0.60 -11.41
N ARG A 182 -15.45 -1.74 -10.92
CA ARG A 182 -16.37 -2.58 -11.68
C ARG A 182 -17.79 -2.05 -11.55
N ASP A 183 -18.47 -1.89 -12.69
CA ASP A 183 -19.92 -1.82 -12.72
C ASP A 183 -20.45 -3.24 -12.47
N LEU A 184 -20.89 -3.51 -11.25
CA LEU A 184 -21.76 -4.65 -11.00
C LEU A 184 -23.16 -4.27 -11.55
N GLY A 185 -23.21 -4.06 -12.87
CA GLY A 185 -24.43 -3.73 -13.57
C GLY A 185 -25.49 -4.78 -13.26
N GLY A 186 -26.45 -4.40 -12.45
CA GLY A 186 -27.68 -5.16 -12.31
C GLY A 186 -28.29 -5.30 -13.69
N LYS A 187 -28.25 -6.50 -14.26
CA LYS A 187 -29.16 -6.83 -15.36
C LYS A 187 -30.58 -6.59 -14.80
N LYS A 188 -31.25 -5.56 -15.37
CA LYS A 188 -32.69 -5.46 -15.30
C LYS A 188 -33.34 -6.65 -16.00
#